data_8a8c27cb1e8aac6df7bf12290f5786b1
#
_entry.id   8a8c27cb1e8aac6df7bf12290f5786b1
#
_cell.length_a   1.000
_cell.length_b   1.000
_cell.length_c   1.000
_cell.angle_alpha   90.00
_cell.angle_beta   90.00
_cell.angle_gamma   90.00
#
_symmetry.space_group_name_H-M   'P 1'
#
loop_
_entity.id
_entity.type
_entity.pdbx_description
1 polymer ?
#
loop_
_entity_poly.entity_id
_entity_poly.type
_entity_poly.pdbx_seq_one_letter_code
_entity_poly.pdbx_strand_id
1 'polypeptide(L)'
;TEEDYKQALREVSAYFDNEPQPGSPDGDRFEILLTLVAAYESKHYPVELPDPVEAIKFRMEQAGLTAKDLVPAIGQLNRVYEILNRKRPLTLKMIWNLHEKLGIPAESLIRPPSGPLAA
;
A
#
# COMPACT_ATOMS: atom_id res chain seq x y z
N THR A 1 18.32 17.54 1.47
CA THR A 1 19.01 16.71 2.46
C THR A 1 18.05 16.25 3.57
N GLU A 2 18.47 15.24 4.32
CA GLU A 2 17.68 14.72 5.44
C GLU A 2 17.44 15.80 6.50
N GLU A 3 18.42 16.62 6.77
CA GLU A 3 18.29 17.73 7.73
C GLU A 3 17.28 18.78 7.26
N ASP A 4 17.32 19.10 5.97
CA ASP A 4 16.37 20.06 5.39
C ASP A 4 14.94 19.52 5.46
N TYR A 5 14.77 18.22 5.24
CA TYR A 5 13.48 17.54 5.36
C TYR A 5 12.94 17.64 6.80
N LYS A 6 13.77 17.32 7.78
CA LYS A 6 13.38 17.42 9.20
C LYS A 6 13.00 18.83 9.59
N GLN A 7 13.76 19.83 9.10
CA GLN A 7 13.45 21.23 9.36
C GLN A 7 12.12 21.63 8.75
N ALA A 8 11.86 21.19 7.51
CA ALA A 8 10.59 21.46 6.84
C ALA A 8 9.42 20.82 7.60
N LEU A 9 9.58 19.61 8.12
CA LEU A 9 8.55 18.96 8.94
C LEU A 9 8.23 19.76 10.19
N ARG A 10 9.24 20.29 10.85
CA ARG A 10 9.04 21.13 12.06
C ARG A 10 8.24 22.39 11.72
N GLU A 11 8.57 23.06 10.61
CA GLU A 11 7.84 24.25 10.20
C GLU A 11 6.41 23.93 9.82
N VAL A 12 6.18 22.84 9.08
CA VAL A 12 4.84 22.41 8.70
C VAL A 12 4.01 22.09 9.94
N SER A 13 4.58 21.42 10.92
CA SER A 13 3.89 21.11 12.18
C SER A 13 3.43 22.37 12.90
N ALA A 14 4.29 23.40 12.93
CA ALA A 14 3.92 24.67 13.56
C ALA A 14 2.77 25.34 12.84
N TYR A 15 2.71 25.25 11.50
CA TYR A 15 1.61 25.80 10.72
C TYR A 15 0.31 25.01 10.92
N PHE A 16 0.36 23.72 11.13
CA PHE A 16 -0.84 22.93 11.44
C PHE A 16 -1.46 23.34 12.78
N ASP A 17 -0.62 23.71 13.76
CA ASP A 17 -1.12 24.19 15.05
C ASP A 17 -1.74 25.56 14.94
N ASN A 18 -1.32 26.38 14.00
CA ASN A 18 -1.82 27.72 13.77
C ASN A 18 -1.86 27.99 12.25
N GLU A 19 -2.90 27.48 11.60
CA GLU A 19 -3.01 27.45 10.16
C GLU A 19 -3.05 28.86 9.56
N PRO A 20 -2.13 29.20 8.63
CA PRO A 20 -2.12 30.52 8.02
C PRO A 20 -3.22 30.70 6.99
N GLN A 21 -3.58 31.94 6.76
CA GLN A 21 -4.60 32.28 5.75
C GLN A 21 -4.09 31.99 4.34
N PRO A 22 -4.91 31.38 3.48
CA PRO A 22 -4.53 31.18 2.09
C PRO A 22 -4.23 32.52 1.41
N GLY A 23 -3.16 32.57 0.61
CA GLY A 23 -2.76 33.77 -0.09
C GLY A 23 -1.93 34.75 0.74
N SER A 24 -1.77 34.52 2.05
CA SER A 24 -0.86 35.30 2.87
C SER A 24 0.59 34.82 2.62
N PRO A 25 1.60 35.62 2.97
CA PRO A 25 3.00 35.17 2.85
C PRO A 25 3.26 33.86 3.59
N ASP A 26 2.71 33.70 4.80
CA ASP A 26 2.83 32.45 5.55
C ASP A 26 2.06 31.32 4.91
N GLY A 27 0.89 31.59 4.34
CA GLY A 27 0.11 30.60 3.60
C GLY A 27 0.84 30.09 2.37
N ASP A 28 1.48 31.00 1.63
CA ASP A 28 2.29 30.62 0.46
C ASP A 28 3.48 29.76 0.86
N ARG A 29 4.14 30.13 1.94
CA ARG A 29 5.27 29.35 2.47
C ARG A 29 4.82 27.96 2.91
N PHE A 30 3.68 27.86 3.56
CA PHE A 30 3.10 26.60 3.98
C PHE A 30 2.85 25.69 2.79
N GLU A 31 2.23 26.21 1.72
CA GLU A 31 1.98 25.44 0.51
C GLU A 31 3.27 24.95 -0.15
N ILE A 32 4.29 25.81 -0.22
CA ILE A 32 5.59 25.44 -0.78
C ILE A 32 6.23 24.34 0.06
N LEU A 33 6.21 24.46 1.40
CA LEU A 33 6.77 23.46 2.29
C LEU A 33 6.06 22.12 2.15
N LEU A 34 4.72 22.12 2.07
CA LEU A 34 3.95 20.90 1.86
C LEU A 34 4.34 20.21 0.56
N THR A 35 4.51 20.99 -0.51
CA THR A 35 4.91 20.46 -1.81
C THR A 35 6.31 19.84 -1.75
N LEU A 36 7.25 20.50 -1.11
CA LEU A 36 8.62 20.02 -0.97
C LEU A 36 8.69 18.75 -0.10
N VAL A 37 7.94 18.73 0.99
CA VAL A 37 7.86 17.55 1.86
C VAL A 37 7.27 16.38 1.11
N ALA A 38 6.16 16.59 0.38
CA ALA A 38 5.53 15.53 -0.40
C ALA A 38 6.46 14.99 -1.48
N ALA A 39 7.20 15.86 -2.17
CA ALA A 39 8.16 15.44 -3.19
C ALA A 39 9.30 14.62 -2.59
N TYR A 40 9.82 15.06 -1.45
CA TYR A 40 10.89 14.34 -0.77
C TYR A 40 10.42 12.96 -0.31
N GLU A 41 9.24 12.89 0.31
CA GLU A 41 8.68 11.63 0.80
C GLU A 41 8.40 10.65 -0.33
N SER A 42 7.89 11.14 -1.46
CA SER A 42 7.64 10.31 -2.62
C SER A 42 8.93 9.69 -3.17
N LYS A 43 10.04 10.40 -3.09
CA LYS A 43 11.34 9.94 -3.57
C LYS A 43 12.04 9.00 -2.60
N HIS A 44 12.01 9.31 -1.31
CA HIS A 44 12.80 8.62 -0.29
C HIS A 44 12.01 7.61 0.53
N TYR A 45 10.69 7.80 0.64
CA TYR A 45 9.80 6.94 1.40
C TYR A 45 8.57 6.63 0.55
N PRO A 46 8.74 5.94 -0.59
CA PRO A 46 7.59 5.66 -1.45
C PRO A 46 6.56 4.82 -0.71
N VAL A 47 5.29 5.17 -0.89
CA VAL A 47 4.21 4.36 -0.35
C VAL A 47 4.10 3.14 -1.25
N GLU A 48 4.56 2.01 -0.75
CA GLU A 48 4.42 0.76 -1.47
C GLU A 48 3.09 0.12 -1.14
N LEU A 49 2.37 -0.28 -2.18
CA LEU A 49 1.18 -1.10 -1.99
C LEU A 49 1.64 -2.47 -1.50
N PRO A 50 0.86 -3.13 -0.63
CA PRO A 50 1.21 -4.48 -0.21
C PRO A 50 1.31 -5.41 -1.42
N ASP A 51 2.21 -6.39 -1.37
CA ASP A 51 2.30 -7.37 -2.45
C ASP A 51 1.04 -8.25 -2.45
N PRO A 52 0.82 -9.06 -3.51
CA PRO A 52 -0.41 -9.85 -3.63
C PRO A 52 -0.70 -10.72 -2.43
N VAL A 53 0.30 -11.37 -1.85
CA VAL A 53 0.09 -12.26 -0.70
C VAL A 53 -0.28 -11.45 0.55
N GLU A 54 0.39 -10.33 0.77
CA GLU A 54 0.05 -9.44 1.89
C GLU A 54 -1.36 -8.89 1.75
N ALA A 55 -1.75 -8.50 0.53
CA ALA A 55 -3.09 -8.00 0.26
C ALA A 55 -4.16 -9.06 0.58
N ILE A 56 -3.90 -10.31 0.21
CA ILE A 56 -4.81 -11.42 0.49
C ILE A 56 -4.91 -11.66 1.99
N LYS A 57 -3.77 -11.73 2.69
CA LYS A 57 -3.75 -11.95 4.14
C LYS A 57 -4.46 -10.83 4.90
N PHE A 58 -4.25 -9.59 4.47
CA PHE A 58 -4.91 -8.45 5.08
C PHE A 58 -6.42 -8.55 4.95
N ARG A 59 -6.91 -8.91 3.74
CA ARG A 59 -8.34 -9.08 3.52
C ARG A 59 -8.92 -10.23 4.32
N MET A 60 -8.18 -11.33 4.44
CA MET A 60 -8.59 -12.46 5.28
C MET A 60 -8.78 -12.03 6.74
N GLU A 61 -7.83 -11.26 7.25
CA GLU A 61 -7.89 -10.75 8.62
C GLU A 61 -9.06 -9.82 8.82
N GLN A 62 -9.27 -8.88 7.90
CA GLN A 62 -10.39 -7.93 7.99
C GLN A 62 -11.76 -8.62 7.98
N ALA A 63 -11.91 -9.63 7.15
CA ALA A 63 -13.20 -10.31 6.96
C ALA A 63 -13.35 -11.58 7.80
N GLY A 64 -12.35 -11.93 8.60
CA GLY A 64 -12.38 -13.14 9.42
C GLY A 64 -12.37 -14.41 8.59
N LEU A 65 -11.66 -14.41 7.46
CA LEU A 65 -11.61 -15.55 6.55
C LEU A 65 -10.48 -16.50 6.90
N THR A 66 -10.69 -17.79 6.62
CA THR A 66 -9.68 -18.83 6.74
C THR A 66 -9.23 -19.26 5.34
N ALA A 67 -8.20 -20.13 5.29
CA ALA A 67 -7.74 -20.65 4.01
C ALA A 67 -8.85 -21.38 3.25
N LYS A 68 -9.76 -22.05 3.93
CA LYS A 68 -10.88 -22.73 3.29
C LYS A 68 -11.79 -21.75 2.55
N ASP A 69 -11.93 -20.55 3.06
CA ASP A 69 -12.80 -19.55 2.45
C ASP A 69 -12.25 -19.04 1.12
N LEU A 70 -10.96 -19.28 0.85
CA LEU A 70 -10.34 -18.90 -0.41
C LEU A 70 -10.46 -19.98 -1.49
N VAL A 71 -10.92 -21.16 -1.15
CA VAL A 71 -11.04 -22.26 -2.11
C VAL A 71 -11.89 -21.87 -3.33
N PRO A 72 -13.06 -21.22 -3.20
CA PRO A 72 -13.82 -20.82 -4.37
C PRO A 72 -13.09 -19.85 -5.30
N ALA A 73 -12.16 -19.07 -4.77
CA ALA A 73 -11.43 -18.08 -5.56
C ALA A 73 -10.12 -18.63 -6.14
N ILE A 74 -9.49 -19.54 -5.44
CA ILE A 74 -8.12 -20.00 -5.80
C ILE A 74 -8.13 -21.42 -6.33
N GLY A 75 -8.79 -22.34 -5.64
CA GLY A 75 -8.78 -23.76 -5.98
C GLY A 75 -8.64 -24.60 -4.74
N GLN A 76 -8.13 -25.84 -4.89
CA GLN A 76 -8.00 -26.77 -3.77
C GLN A 76 -7.19 -26.16 -2.63
N LEU A 77 -7.45 -26.63 -1.43
CA LEU A 77 -6.85 -26.09 -0.21
C LEU A 77 -5.31 -26.10 -0.23
N ASN A 78 -4.70 -27.15 -0.77
CA ASN A 78 -3.26 -27.21 -0.88
C ASN A 78 -2.72 -26.08 -1.79
N ARG A 79 -3.46 -25.71 -2.84
CA ARG A 79 -3.10 -24.61 -3.72
C ARG A 79 -3.18 -23.28 -2.97
N VAL A 80 -4.20 -23.11 -2.13
CA VAL A 80 -4.33 -21.93 -1.29
C VAL A 80 -3.08 -21.77 -0.40
N TYR A 81 -2.66 -22.83 0.25
CA TYR A 81 -1.48 -22.76 1.10
C TYR A 81 -0.20 -22.50 0.31
N GLU A 82 -0.06 -23.05 -0.89
CA GLU A 82 1.10 -22.77 -1.73
C GLU A 82 1.20 -21.29 -2.09
N ILE A 83 0.07 -20.67 -2.40
CA ILE A 83 0.03 -19.26 -2.75
C ILE A 83 0.34 -18.39 -1.52
N LEU A 84 -0.27 -18.70 -0.37
CA LEU A 84 -0.05 -17.93 0.85
C LEU A 84 1.39 -18.08 1.36
N ASN A 85 2.06 -19.17 1.05
CA ASN A 85 3.46 -19.40 1.42
C ASN A 85 4.44 -18.98 0.31
N ARG A 86 3.97 -18.26 -0.69
CA ARG A 86 4.78 -17.75 -1.81
C ARG A 86 5.52 -18.84 -2.57
N LYS A 87 4.93 -20.01 -2.69
CA LYS A 87 5.50 -21.13 -3.45
C LYS A 87 4.92 -21.23 -4.87
N ARG A 88 3.90 -20.44 -5.16
CA ARG A 88 3.22 -20.47 -6.45
C ARG A 88 2.65 -19.08 -6.75
N PRO A 89 2.79 -18.59 -7.99
CA PRO A 89 2.21 -17.30 -8.36
C PRO A 89 0.69 -17.42 -8.59
N LEU A 90 0.01 -16.28 -8.51
CA LEU A 90 -1.40 -16.19 -8.86
C LEU A 90 -1.58 -16.29 -10.37
N THR A 91 -2.59 -17.04 -10.79
CA THR A 91 -3.02 -17.01 -12.20
C THR A 91 -3.95 -15.83 -12.42
N LEU A 92 -4.16 -15.45 -13.69
CA LEU A 92 -5.08 -14.36 -14.03
C LEU A 92 -6.49 -14.65 -13.52
N LYS A 93 -6.93 -15.89 -13.63
CA LYS A 93 -8.26 -16.30 -13.15
C LYS A 93 -8.39 -16.14 -11.64
N MET A 94 -7.34 -16.48 -10.89
CA MET A 94 -7.32 -16.29 -9.44
C MET A 94 -7.38 -14.81 -9.08
N ILE A 95 -6.64 -13.98 -9.79
CA ILE A 95 -6.66 -12.53 -9.59
C ILE A 95 -8.08 -11.99 -9.80
N TRP A 96 -8.72 -12.40 -10.89
CA TRP A 96 -10.08 -11.99 -11.18
C TRP A 96 -11.04 -12.40 -10.07
N ASN A 97 -10.96 -13.66 -9.65
CA ASN A 97 -11.85 -14.19 -8.62
C ASN A 97 -11.63 -13.51 -7.26
N LEU A 98 -10.38 -13.25 -6.89
CA LEU A 98 -10.08 -12.56 -5.65
C LEU A 98 -10.60 -11.12 -5.67
N HIS A 99 -10.45 -10.46 -6.81
CA HIS A 99 -10.98 -9.12 -6.97
C HIS A 99 -12.51 -9.09 -6.90
N GLU A 100 -13.16 -9.96 -7.64
CA GLU A 100 -14.64 -10.01 -7.70
C GLU A 100 -15.27 -10.48 -6.39
N LYS A 101 -14.74 -11.55 -5.80
CA LYS A 101 -15.37 -12.18 -4.63
C LYS A 101 -14.97 -11.58 -3.30
N LEU A 102 -13.75 -11.09 -3.20
CA LEU A 102 -13.22 -10.57 -1.94
C LEU A 102 -13.02 -9.06 -1.94
N GLY A 103 -13.21 -8.41 -3.08
CA GLY A 103 -13.05 -6.96 -3.17
C GLY A 103 -11.61 -6.47 -3.02
N ILE A 104 -10.63 -7.33 -3.30
CA ILE A 104 -9.23 -6.94 -3.25
C ILE A 104 -8.92 -6.11 -4.50
N PRO A 105 -8.28 -4.94 -4.37
CA PRO A 105 -7.95 -4.13 -5.55
C PRO A 105 -7.07 -4.92 -6.53
N ALA A 106 -7.45 -4.91 -7.80
CA ALA A 106 -6.71 -5.64 -8.82
C ALA A 106 -5.24 -5.21 -8.90
N GLU A 107 -4.97 -3.93 -8.68
CA GLU A 107 -3.61 -3.37 -8.67
C GLU A 107 -2.71 -4.06 -7.67
N SER A 108 -3.26 -4.48 -6.54
CA SER A 108 -2.50 -5.18 -5.50
C SER A 108 -2.20 -6.63 -5.88
N LEU A 109 -2.96 -7.19 -6.82
CA LEU A 109 -2.86 -8.60 -7.18
C LEU A 109 -2.03 -8.85 -8.45
N ILE A 110 -1.87 -7.86 -9.31
CA ILE A 110 -1.18 -8.03 -10.59
C ILE A 110 0.33 -7.87 -10.53
N ARG A 111 0.87 -7.42 -9.39
CA ARG A 111 2.32 -7.32 -9.22
C ARG A 111 2.90 -8.65 -8.77
N PRO A 112 4.18 -8.90 -9.07
CA PRO A 112 4.84 -10.09 -8.54
C PRO A 112 4.90 -10.01 -7.01
N PRO A 113 4.71 -11.13 -6.30
CA PRO A 113 4.89 -11.12 -4.84
C PRO A 113 6.37 -10.96 -4.51
N SER A 114 6.66 -10.33 -3.36
CA SER A 114 8.01 -10.28 -2.83
C SER A 114 8.32 -11.61 -2.13
N GLY A 115 9.61 -12.01 -2.15
CA GLY A 115 10.06 -13.20 -1.46
C GLY A 115 10.44 -14.35 -2.40
N PRO A 116 10.35 -15.60 -1.93
CA PRO A 116 10.96 -16.76 -2.64
C PRO A 116 10.49 -17.02 -4.06
N LEU A 117 9.32 -16.49 -4.46
CA LEU A 117 8.79 -16.69 -5.81
C LEU A 117 9.43 -15.81 -6.86
N ALA A 118 10.20 -14.81 -6.47
CA ALA A 118 10.91 -13.98 -7.43
C ALA A 118 11.94 -14.84 -8.13
N ALA A 119 11.66 -15.20 -9.35
CA ALA A 119 12.56 -16.06 -10.12
C ALA A 119 13.68 -15.23 -10.70
#